data_4019f95e4dba898d244c8c32217199e4
#
_entry.id   4019f95e4dba898d244c8c32217199e4
#
_cell.length_a   1.000
_cell.length_b   1.000
_cell.length_c   1.000
_cell.angle_alpha   90.00
_cell.angle_beta   90.00
_cell.angle_gamma   90.00
#
_symmetry.space_group_name_H-M   'P 1'
#
loop_
_entity.id
_entity.type
_entity.pdbx_description
1 polymer ?
#
loop_
_entity_poly.entity_id
_entity_poly.type
_entity_poly.pdbx_seq_one_letter_code
_entity_poly.pdbx_strand_id
1 'polypeptide(L)'
;MTLFYNNRMLAEHAIYCMRMCRAPELLYGKPEKINFFNLGICVCTHLTQTRHAQKTCAEMRKIMTVELISVGTEILLGNIVNTNAAWLSEQCARLGLSCYYQSVVGDNAVRLKEQIQQALDRSDIVILTGGLGPTTDDLTKETAAQLMGKGLVMDMHSLERVEAYFKARRIEMTENNKKQALCPEGAMVLDNDNGTAPGLILEENGKRMILLPGPPNELHPLFEQQVKPYLQKLSPEIFYSRTVKLCGIGESKAAAMIQDMIDAQTNPTIAPYAKTGEVHLRVTARAKDEQEGKKLVKPVIRELKKRFGEMVYTTKEERTLEEAVVKLLKKNKMSITCAESCTGGLLAGRIVNVAGASSVFQTGYVTYANQAKRRLLGVKKSTLREFGAVSTQTAKEMASGALAAAKADVAVSITGIAGPDGGTARKPVGLVYIGCSVQGHTIAQEYRFSGNREKIRDNAVSAALTLTRRCILENCSKKE
;
A
#
# COMPACT_ATOMS: atom_id res chain seq x y z
N MET A 1 34.21 -8.90 -17.38
CA MET A 1 33.80 -8.10 -16.21
C MET A 1 32.88 -8.88 -15.26
N THR A 2 32.06 -9.79 -15.71
CA THR A 2 31.09 -10.58 -14.90
C THR A 2 31.72 -11.60 -13.94
N LEU A 3 32.92 -12.13 -14.24
CA LEU A 3 33.62 -13.09 -13.38
C LEU A 3 34.27 -12.45 -12.13
N PHE A 4 34.59 -11.16 -12.14
CA PHE A 4 35.17 -10.47 -11.01
C PHE A 4 34.14 -10.07 -9.94
N TYR A 5 32.87 -9.86 -10.33
CA TYR A 5 31.79 -9.48 -9.42
C TYR A 5 31.33 -10.67 -8.55
N ASN A 6 31.27 -11.88 -9.15
CA ASN A 6 30.91 -13.10 -8.42
C ASN A 6 31.94 -13.51 -7.36
N ASN A 7 33.23 -13.28 -7.62
CA ASN A 7 34.29 -13.65 -6.67
C ASN A 7 34.32 -12.73 -5.42
N ARG A 8 33.91 -11.47 -5.56
CA ARG A 8 33.86 -10.54 -4.42
C ARG A 8 32.70 -10.86 -3.47
N MET A 9 31.52 -11.18 -3.99
CA MET A 9 30.37 -11.62 -3.16
C MET A 9 30.62 -12.94 -2.44
N LEU A 10 31.30 -13.89 -3.09
CA LEU A 10 31.69 -15.17 -2.46
C LEU A 10 32.74 -14.97 -1.35
N ALA A 11 33.67 -14.04 -1.54
CA ALA A 11 34.68 -13.71 -0.52
C ALA A 11 34.04 -12.99 0.69
N GLU A 12 33.11 -12.06 0.46
CA GLU A 12 32.39 -11.36 1.54
C GLU A 12 31.48 -12.33 2.32
N HIS A 13 30.86 -13.29 1.64
CA HIS A 13 30.05 -14.33 2.28
C HIS A 13 30.91 -15.30 3.11
N ALA A 14 32.08 -15.68 2.62
CA ALA A 14 33.03 -16.53 3.35
C ALA A 14 33.55 -15.82 4.61
N ILE A 15 33.88 -14.53 4.53
CA ILE A 15 34.33 -13.70 5.68
C ILE A 15 33.18 -13.55 6.70
N TYR A 16 31.94 -13.37 6.25
CA TYR A 16 30.77 -13.31 7.12
C TYR A 16 30.54 -14.66 7.86
N CYS A 17 30.64 -15.76 7.17
CA CYS A 17 30.53 -17.11 7.77
C CYS A 17 31.68 -17.39 8.78
N MET A 18 32.91 -16.95 8.48
CA MET A 18 34.04 -17.11 9.40
C MET A 18 33.91 -16.26 10.68
N ARG A 19 33.32 -15.05 10.58
CA ARG A 19 33.03 -14.23 11.77
C ARG A 19 31.92 -14.82 12.65
N MET A 20 30.94 -15.49 12.05
CA MET A 20 29.86 -16.15 12.79
C MET A 20 30.31 -17.40 13.53
N CYS A 21 31.31 -18.11 13.02
CA CYS A 21 31.81 -19.38 13.59
C CYS A 21 32.82 -19.22 14.73
N ARG A 22 33.21 -17.99 15.16
CA ARG A 22 34.20 -17.72 16.22
C ARG A 22 35.52 -18.54 16.10
N ALA A 23 36.03 -18.70 14.90
CA ALA A 23 37.30 -19.38 14.65
C ALA A 23 38.39 -18.36 14.26
N PRO A 24 39.03 -17.66 15.24
CA PRO A 24 40.03 -16.61 14.94
C PRO A 24 41.38 -17.18 14.49
N GLU A 25 41.64 -18.47 14.65
CA GLU A 25 42.97 -19.06 14.39
C GLU A 25 43.32 -19.25 12.91
N LEU A 26 42.37 -19.10 11.99
CA LEU A 26 42.60 -19.28 10.56
C LEU A 26 42.96 -17.99 9.79
N LEU A 27 43.07 -16.85 10.50
CA LEU A 27 43.32 -15.54 9.89
C LEU A 27 44.80 -15.10 9.85
N TYR A 28 45.73 -15.87 10.39
CA TYR A 28 47.17 -15.52 10.48
C TYR A 28 48.09 -16.47 9.70
N GLY A 29 47.88 -16.58 8.38
CA GLY A 29 48.79 -17.25 7.47
C GLY A 29 49.19 -16.34 6.30
N LYS A 30 50.50 -16.35 5.89
CA LYS A 30 50.99 -15.52 4.76
C LYS A 30 50.21 -15.83 3.48
N PRO A 31 49.90 -14.81 2.63
CA PRO A 31 48.98 -14.93 1.49
C PRO A 31 49.63 -15.48 0.22
N GLU A 32 50.27 -16.64 0.26
CA GLU A 32 50.75 -17.27 -0.95
C GLU A 32 49.98 -18.59 -1.20
N LYS A 33 49.08 -18.55 -2.22
CA LYS A 33 48.40 -19.69 -2.81
C LYS A 33 47.34 -20.41 -1.94
N ILE A 34 46.30 -19.72 -1.55
CA ILE A 34 45.09 -20.37 -1.03
C ILE A 34 44.22 -20.82 -2.21
N ASN A 35 44.11 -22.14 -2.43
CA ASN A 35 43.23 -22.71 -3.44
C ASN A 35 41.78 -22.74 -2.89
N PHE A 36 40.99 -21.74 -3.26
CA PHE A 36 39.64 -21.53 -2.75
C PHE A 36 38.67 -22.72 -2.95
N PHE A 37 38.96 -23.61 -3.90
CA PHE A 37 38.18 -24.83 -4.12
C PHE A 37 38.30 -25.84 -2.97
N ASN A 38 39.48 -25.98 -2.39
CA ASN A 38 39.70 -26.90 -1.26
C ASN A 38 39.22 -26.33 0.09
N LEU A 39 39.16 -25.00 0.23
CA LEU A 39 38.65 -24.35 1.44
C LEU A 39 37.12 -24.47 1.53
N GLY A 40 36.40 -24.31 0.40
CA GLY A 40 34.96 -24.49 0.32
C GLY A 40 34.50 -25.91 0.66
N ILE A 41 35.25 -26.93 0.21
CA ILE A 41 34.96 -28.34 0.51
C ILE A 41 35.27 -28.64 1.99
N CYS A 42 36.35 -28.12 2.56
CA CYS A 42 36.70 -28.36 3.96
C CYS A 42 35.69 -27.70 4.94
N VAL A 43 35.16 -26.51 4.62
CA VAL A 43 34.13 -25.85 5.44
C VAL A 43 32.79 -26.60 5.33
N CYS A 44 32.40 -27.06 4.14
CA CYS A 44 31.21 -27.86 3.98
C CYS A 44 31.29 -29.23 4.68
N THR A 45 32.44 -29.92 4.66
CA THR A 45 32.59 -31.23 5.33
C THR A 45 32.63 -31.12 6.85
N HIS A 46 33.15 -30.04 7.43
CA HIS A 46 33.15 -29.80 8.88
C HIS A 46 31.77 -29.36 9.41
N LEU A 47 31.00 -28.63 8.62
CA LEU A 47 29.64 -28.20 8.97
C LEU A 47 28.62 -29.37 8.92
N THR A 48 28.89 -30.40 8.11
CA THR A 48 28.02 -31.60 8.05
C THR A 48 28.17 -32.54 9.22
N GLN A 49 29.24 -32.43 10.04
CA GLN A 49 29.49 -33.33 11.17
C GLN A 49 28.84 -32.92 12.50
N THR A 50 28.33 -31.69 12.61
CA THR A 50 27.63 -31.29 13.83
C THR A 50 26.12 -31.33 13.62
N ARG A 51 25.41 -32.14 14.41
CA ARG A 51 23.92 -32.22 14.41
C ARG A 51 23.22 -30.85 14.52
N HIS A 52 23.93 -29.83 15.02
CA HIS A 52 23.44 -28.45 15.11
C HIS A 52 23.51 -27.73 13.76
N ALA A 53 24.53 -27.94 12.94
CA ALA A 53 24.67 -27.33 11.62
C ALA A 53 23.70 -27.96 10.60
N GLN A 54 23.42 -29.27 10.72
CA GLN A 54 22.38 -29.91 9.90
C GLN A 54 20.96 -29.38 10.23
N LYS A 55 20.70 -29.04 11.51
CA LYS A 55 19.43 -28.40 11.91
C LYS A 55 19.33 -26.98 11.38
N THR A 56 20.39 -26.18 11.42
CA THR A 56 20.41 -24.77 10.93
C THR A 56 20.31 -24.68 9.41
N CYS A 57 20.92 -25.63 8.67
CA CYS A 57 20.82 -25.66 7.21
C CYS A 57 19.45 -26.17 6.72
N ALA A 58 18.83 -27.12 7.45
CA ALA A 58 17.46 -27.58 7.18
C ALA A 58 16.37 -26.59 7.59
N GLU A 59 16.70 -25.63 8.48
CA GLU A 59 15.78 -24.58 8.94
C GLU A 59 15.85 -23.28 8.12
N MET A 60 16.79 -23.12 7.19
CA MET A 60 16.70 -22.08 6.16
C MET A 60 15.63 -22.48 5.13
N ARG A 61 14.36 -22.43 5.54
CA ARG A 61 13.23 -22.65 4.65
C ARG A 61 13.28 -21.63 3.53
N LYS A 62 13.35 -22.11 2.29
CA LYS A 62 13.36 -21.28 1.09
C LYS A 62 12.10 -20.42 1.08
N ILE A 63 12.27 -19.10 1.16
CA ILE A 63 11.16 -18.17 0.96
C ILE A 63 10.66 -18.36 -0.47
N MET A 64 9.38 -18.68 -0.64
CA MET A 64 8.80 -18.85 -1.97
C MET A 64 8.69 -17.51 -2.67
N THR A 65 9.17 -17.47 -3.90
CA THR A 65 9.14 -16.31 -4.76
C THR A 65 7.96 -16.38 -5.72
N VAL A 66 7.27 -15.23 -5.89
CA VAL A 66 6.14 -15.08 -6.79
C VAL A 66 6.47 -14.01 -7.82
N GLU A 67 6.09 -14.25 -9.07
CA GLU A 67 6.11 -13.25 -10.14
C GLU A 67 4.70 -13.04 -10.68
N LEU A 68 4.33 -11.79 -10.96
CA LEU A 68 3.04 -11.42 -11.51
C LEU A 68 3.18 -11.02 -12.96
N ILE A 69 2.35 -11.61 -13.84
CA ILE A 69 2.29 -11.27 -15.27
C ILE A 69 0.86 -10.85 -15.59
N SER A 70 0.67 -9.61 -15.99
CA SER A 70 -0.61 -9.11 -16.48
C SER A 70 -0.64 -9.19 -18.00
N VAL A 71 -1.64 -9.86 -18.54
CA VAL A 71 -1.84 -10.06 -19.98
C VAL A 71 -2.98 -9.18 -20.44
N GLY A 72 -2.70 -8.29 -21.37
CA GLY A 72 -3.68 -7.38 -21.97
C GLY A 72 -3.01 -6.19 -22.64
N THR A 73 -3.33 -5.99 -23.90
CA THR A 73 -2.82 -4.88 -24.70
C THR A 73 -3.32 -3.52 -24.20
N GLU A 74 -4.52 -3.44 -23.63
CA GLU A 74 -5.12 -2.24 -23.05
C GLU A 74 -4.33 -1.69 -21.84
N ILE A 75 -3.66 -2.58 -21.11
CA ILE A 75 -2.79 -2.18 -19.99
C ILE A 75 -1.51 -1.53 -20.53
N LEU A 76 -0.91 -2.11 -21.59
CA LEU A 76 0.29 -1.55 -22.23
C LEU A 76 0.02 -0.19 -22.87
N LEU A 77 -1.16 0.01 -23.44
CA LEU A 77 -1.57 1.27 -24.04
C LEU A 77 -1.96 2.34 -23.01
N GLY A 78 -2.02 1.97 -21.73
CA GLY A 78 -2.42 2.90 -20.65
C GLY A 78 -3.91 3.23 -20.62
N ASN A 79 -4.75 2.45 -21.32
CA ASN A 79 -6.20 2.65 -21.33
C ASN A 79 -6.82 2.33 -19.98
N ILE A 80 -6.23 1.41 -19.23
CA ILE A 80 -6.61 1.05 -17.87
C ILE A 80 -5.40 1.01 -16.94
N VAL A 81 -5.63 1.28 -15.65
CA VAL A 81 -4.62 1.12 -14.60
C VAL A 81 -4.57 -0.33 -14.14
N ASN A 82 -3.38 -0.91 -14.03
CA ASN A 82 -3.18 -2.27 -13.55
C ASN A 82 -3.42 -2.39 -12.04
N THR A 83 -4.66 -2.36 -11.62
CA THR A 83 -5.06 -2.50 -10.21
C THR A 83 -4.90 -3.92 -9.69
N ASN A 84 -5.03 -4.93 -10.56
CA ASN A 84 -4.88 -6.34 -10.19
C ASN A 84 -3.48 -6.66 -9.68
N ALA A 85 -2.43 -6.19 -10.38
CA ALA A 85 -1.06 -6.44 -9.94
C ALA A 85 -0.77 -5.83 -8.57
N ALA A 86 -1.26 -4.61 -8.30
CA ALA A 86 -1.12 -3.96 -7.00
C ALA A 86 -1.83 -4.76 -5.90
N TRP A 87 -3.06 -5.20 -6.14
CA TRP A 87 -3.85 -5.97 -5.20
C TRP A 87 -3.24 -7.36 -4.93
N LEU A 88 -2.85 -8.09 -5.98
CA LEU A 88 -2.21 -9.41 -5.85
C LEU A 88 -0.89 -9.33 -5.10
N SER A 89 -0.08 -8.29 -5.35
CA SER A 89 1.17 -8.08 -4.59
C SER A 89 0.92 -7.92 -3.10
N GLU A 90 -0.14 -7.18 -2.75
CA GLU A 90 -0.53 -7.04 -1.34
C GLU A 90 -0.98 -8.39 -0.75
N GLN A 91 -1.78 -9.17 -1.48
CA GLN A 91 -2.21 -10.50 -1.02
C GLN A 91 -1.03 -11.46 -0.88
N CYS A 92 -0.13 -11.51 -1.86
CA CYS A 92 1.10 -12.32 -1.78
C CYS A 92 1.96 -11.95 -0.57
N ALA A 93 2.15 -10.66 -0.34
CA ALA A 93 2.88 -10.17 0.84
C ALA A 93 2.22 -10.59 2.16
N ARG A 94 0.87 -10.56 2.24
CA ARG A 94 0.12 -11.03 3.41
C ARG A 94 0.28 -12.54 3.65
N LEU A 95 0.50 -13.31 2.58
CA LEU A 95 0.72 -14.76 2.62
C LEU A 95 2.19 -15.16 2.85
N GLY A 96 3.08 -14.21 3.08
CA GLY A 96 4.50 -14.51 3.29
C GLY A 96 5.27 -14.84 2.01
N LEU A 97 4.71 -14.54 0.85
CA LEU A 97 5.31 -14.76 -0.45
C LEU A 97 6.04 -13.49 -0.91
N SER A 98 7.26 -13.65 -1.45
CA SER A 98 8.05 -12.52 -1.93
C SER A 98 7.82 -12.28 -3.42
N CYS A 99 7.21 -11.16 -3.77
CA CYS A 99 7.04 -10.71 -5.15
C CYS A 99 8.15 -9.72 -5.52
N TYR A 100 9.12 -10.16 -6.34
CA TYR A 100 10.24 -9.30 -6.78
C TYR A 100 10.04 -8.73 -8.17
N TYR A 101 9.20 -9.37 -9.00
CA TYR A 101 9.01 -8.99 -10.39
C TYR A 101 7.53 -8.91 -10.73
N GLN A 102 7.20 -7.89 -11.50
CA GLN A 102 5.90 -7.69 -12.13
C GLN A 102 6.12 -7.28 -13.57
N SER A 103 5.36 -7.87 -14.48
CA SER A 103 5.42 -7.53 -15.90
C SER A 103 4.05 -7.41 -16.52
N VAL A 104 3.99 -6.72 -17.66
CA VAL A 104 2.79 -6.59 -18.47
C VAL A 104 3.15 -7.05 -19.88
N VAL A 105 2.33 -7.90 -20.48
CA VAL A 105 2.52 -8.42 -21.83
C VAL A 105 1.21 -8.22 -22.59
N GLY A 106 1.32 -7.72 -23.84
CA GLY A 106 0.16 -7.67 -24.74
C GLY A 106 -0.19 -9.05 -25.30
N ASP A 107 -1.35 -9.17 -25.91
CA ASP A 107 -1.93 -10.40 -26.46
C ASP A 107 -1.13 -10.92 -27.67
N ASN A 108 0.02 -11.53 -27.40
CA ASN A 108 0.94 -12.07 -28.40
C ASN A 108 1.64 -13.33 -27.83
N ALA A 109 1.42 -14.46 -28.49
CA ALA A 109 1.90 -15.77 -28.03
C ALA A 109 3.41 -15.85 -27.83
N VAL A 110 4.21 -15.26 -28.71
CA VAL A 110 5.69 -15.34 -28.64
C VAL A 110 6.20 -14.58 -27.42
N ARG A 111 5.80 -13.32 -27.27
CA ARG A 111 6.20 -12.48 -26.13
C ARG A 111 5.69 -13.04 -24.80
N LEU A 112 4.47 -13.55 -24.79
CA LEU A 112 3.89 -14.17 -23.59
C LEU A 112 4.68 -15.41 -23.18
N LYS A 113 5.02 -16.27 -24.14
CA LYS A 113 5.83 -17.47 -23.90
C LYS A 113 7.21 -17.11 -23.33
N GLU A 114 7.91 -16.15 -23.92
CA GLU A 114 9.21 -15.69 -23.45
C GLU A 114 9.14 -15.15 -22.03
N GLN A 115 8.11 -14.33 -21.74
CA GLN A 115 7.93 -13.74 -20.41
C GLN A 115 7.60 -14.78 -19.34
N ILE A 116 6.74 -15.76 -19.67
CA ILE A 116 6.40 -16.85 -18.72
C ILE A 116 7.65 -17.72 -18.48
N GLN A 117 8.41 -18.07 -19.53
CA GLN A 117 9.64 -18.87 -19.37
C GLN A 117 10.63 -18.15 -18.46
N GLN A 118 10.86 -16.86 -18.70
CA GLN A 118 11.76 -16.06 -17.86
C GLN A 118 11.28 -15.99 -16.39
N ALA A 119 9.97 -15.89 -16.17
CA ALA A 119 9.39 -15.90 -14.84
C ALA A 119 9.56 -17.26 -14.14
N LEU A 120 9.32 -18.35 -14.83
CA LEU A 120 9.51 -19.71 -14.32
C LEU A 120 10.97 -20.01 -13.96
N ASP A 121 11.94 -19.46 -14.70
CA ASP A 121 13.36 -19.69 -14.42
C ASP A 121 13.78 -19.13 -13.06
N ARG A 122 13.19 -17.98 -12.64
CA ARG A 122 13.61 -17.22 -11.44
C ARG A 122 12.63 -17.23 -10.29
N SER A 123 11.36 -17.65 -10.51
CA SER A 123 10.32 -17.65 -9.49
C SER A 123 9.74 -19.03 -9.27
N ASP A 124 9.28 -19.32 -8.05
CA ASP A 124 8.66 -20.60 -7.68
C ASP A 124 7.19 -20.66 -8.11
N ILE A 125 6.53 -19.52 -8.14
CA ILE A 125 5.12 -19.34 -8.52
C ILE A 125 5.02 -18.19 -9.52
N VAL A 126 4.27 -18.40 -10.60
CA VAL A 126 3.92 -17.36 -11.58
C VAL A 126 2.41 -17.18 -11.58
N ILE A 127 1.92 -16.00 -11.28
CA ILE A 127 0.49 -15.67 -11.33
C ILE A 127 0.24 -14.82 -12.57
N LEU A 128 -0.59 -15.34 -13.47
CA LEU A 128 -1.00 -14.64 -14.68
C LEU A 128 -2.44 -14.12 -14.53
N THR A 129 -2.71 -12.92 -15.05
CA THR A 129 -4.06 -12.34 -15.05
C THR A 129 -4.42 -11.88 -16.45
N GLY A 130 -5.59 -12.28 -16.95
CA GLY A 130 -6.07 -11.95 -18.29
C GLY A 130 -5.77 -13.02 -19.34
N GLY A 131 -6.31 -12.85 -20.54
CA GLY A 131 -6.13 -13.76 -21.69
C GLY A 131 -6.77 -15.13 -21.51
N LEU A 132 -7.87 -15.23 -20.72
CA LEU A 132 -8.64 -16.46 -20.52
C LEU A 132 -10.03 -16.44 -21.20
N GLY A 133 -10.32 -15.40 -21.97
CA GLY A 133 -11.57 -15.23 -22.67
C GLY A 133 -11.75 -16.21 -23.84
N PRO A 134 -12.87 -16.05 -24.60
CA PRO A 134 -13.22 -16.94 -25.71
C PRO A 134 -12.62 -16.51 -27.04
N THR A 135 -11.91 -15.39 -27.12
CA THR A 135 -11.43 -14.81 -28.36
C THR A 135 -10.12 -15.45 -28.83
N THR A 136 -9.73 -15.21 -30.07
CA THR A 136 -8.51 -15.81 -30.65
C THR A 136 -7.21 -15.24 -30.09
N ASP A 137 -7.25 -14.07 -29.52
CA ASP A 137 -6.17 -13.35 -28.85
C ASP A 137 -6.02 -13.71 -27.37
N ASP A 138 -7.00 -14.41 -26.77
CA ASP A 138 -6.90 -15.01 -25.44
C ASP A 138 -6.01 -16.27 -25.49
N LEU A 139 -4.72 -16.14 -25.24
CA LEU A 139 -3.71 -17.18 -25.44
C LEU A 139 -3.00 -17.62 -24.15
N THR A 140 -3.38 -17.09 -23.00
CA THR A 140 -2.68 -17.34 -21.74
C THR A 140 -2.68 -18.80 -21.35
N LYS A 141 -3.79 -19.47 -21.49
CA LYS A 141 -3.99 -20.86 -21.13
C LYS A 141 -3.20 -21.81 -22.03
N GLU A 142 -3.29 -21.60 -23.34
CA GLU A 142 -2.57 -22.37 -24.37
C GLU A 142 -1.05 -22.26 -24.18
N THR A 143 -0.57 -21.03 -23.95
CA THR A 143 0.86 -20.77 -23.74
C THR A 143 1.36 -21.40 -22.44
N ALA A 144 0.57 -21.31 -21.36
CA ALA A 144 0.90 -21.93 -20.09
C ALA A 144 0.95 -23.46 -20.20
N ALA A 145 -0.04 -24.08 -20.85
CA ALA A 145 -0.10 -25.52 -21.10
C ALA A 145 1.13 -25.99 -21.88
N GLN A 146 1.48 -25.29 -22.96
CA GLN A 146 2.65 -25.62 -23.78
C GLN A 146 3.94 -25.59 -22.97
N LEU A 147 4.16 -24.57 -22.13
CA LEU A 147 5.36 -24.45 -21.30
C LEU A 147 5.47 -25.51 -20.21
N MET A 148 4.33 -25.96 -19.70
CA MET A 148 4.25 -27.05 -18.73
C MET A 148 4.20 -28.44 -19.37
N GLY A 149 4.33 -28.55 -20.70
CA GLY A 149 4.30 -29.82 -21.41
C GLY A 149 2.96 -30.54 -21.33
N LYS A 150 1.84 -29.80 -21.20
CA LYS A 150 0.50 -30.34 -21.01
C LYS A 150 -0.38 -30.12 -22.23
N GLY A 151 -1.18 -31.14 -22.57
CA GLY A 151 -2.27 -31.00 -23.55
C GLY A 151 -3.44 -30.19 -22.98
N LEU A 152 -4.34 -29.75 -23.89
CA LEU A 152 -5.62 -29.16 -23.50
C LEU A 152 -6.73 -30.21 -23.66
N VAL A 153 -7.51 -30.38 -22.62
CA VAL A 153 -8.67 -31.29 -22.58
C VAL A 153 -9.95 -30.54 -22.22
N MET A 154 -11.07 -31.02 -22.71
CA MET A 154 -12.37 -30.45 -22.36
C MET A 154 -12.72 -30.82 -20.92
N ASP A 155 -12.86 -29.82 -20.06
CA ASP A 155 -13.38 -30.00 -18.71
C ASP A 155 -14.91 -29.87 -18.74
N MET A 156 -15.59 -30.99 -18.56
CA MET A 156 -17.05 -31.04 -18.68
C MET A 156 -17.74 -30.21 -17.58
N HIS A 157 -17.18 -30.14 -16.38
CA HIS A 157 -17.70 -29.29 -15.30
C HIS A 157 -17.65 -27.81 -15.69
N SER A 158 -16.52 -27.35 -16.22
CA SER A 158 -16.41 -25.97 -16.73
C SER A 158 -17.35 -25.69 -17.89
N LEU A 159 -17.55 -26.65 -18.80
CA LEU A 159 -18.48 -26.49 -19.91
C LEU A 159 -19.93 -26.32 -19.42
N GLU A 160 -20.38 -27.17 -18.52
CA GLU A 160 -21.69 -27.08 -17.90
C GLU A 160 -21.89 -25.71 -17.20
N ARG A 161 -20.88 -25.19 -16.51
CA ARG A 161 -20.94 -23.87 -15.88
C ARG A 161 -21.05 -22.74 -16.89
N VAL A 162 -20.28 -22.80 -17.98
CA VAL A 162 -20.36 -21.80 -19.07
C VAL A 162 -21.77 -21.83 -19.68
N GLU A 163 -22.31 -23.01 -20.01
CA GLU A 163 -23.65 -23.16 -20.54
C GLU A 163 -24.72 -22.62 -19.58
N ALA A 164 -24.62 -22.96 -18.30
CA ALA A 164 -25.53 -22.47 -17.25
C ALA A 164 -25.48 -20.93 -17.12
N TYR A 165 -24.30 -20.32 -17.23
CA TYR A 165 -24.13 -18.87 -17.19
C TYR A 165 -24.89 -18.15 -18.31
N PHE A 166 -24.79 -18.63 -19.55
CA PHE A 166 -25.52 -18.08 -20.70
C PHE A 166 -26.99 -18.33 -20.60
N LYS A 167 -27.41 -19.55 -20.22
CA LYS A 167 -28.81 -19.92 -20.03
C LYS A 167 -29.50 -19.03 -18.97
N ALA A 168 -28.85 -18.80 -17.84
CA ALA A 168 -29.41 -17.97 -16.77
C ALA A 168 -29.63 -16.52 -17.20
N ARG A 169 -28.84 -16.01 -18.12
CA ARG A 169 -28.92 -14.64 -18.67
C ARG A 169 -29.79 -14.54 -19.93
N ARG A 170 -30.29 -15.68 -20.44
CA ARG A 170 -31.05 -15.77 -21.71
C ARG A 170 -30.28 -15.20 -22.90
N ILE A 171 -28.96 -15.44 -22.92
CA ILE A 171 -28.05 -15.05 -24.02
C ILE A 171 -27.65 -16.34 -24.74
N GLU A 172 -27.60 -16.29 -26.06
CA GLU A 172 -27.13 -17.42 -26.88
C GLU A 172 -25.62 -17.60 -26.70
N MET A 173 -25.19 -18.82 -26.36
CA MET A 173 -23.79 -19.20 -26.28
C MET A 173 -23.25 -19.44 -27.67
N THR A 174 -22.15 -18.79 -28.02
CA THR A 174 -21.46 -19.01 -29.28
C THR A 174 -20.41 -20.14 -29.16
N GLU A 175 -20.06 -20.77 -30.30
CA GLU A 175 -19.15 -21.94 -30.31
C GLU A 175 -17.77 -21.62 -29.70
N ASN A 176 -17.26 -20.42 -29.90
CA ASN A 176 -15.98 -19.99 -29.32
C ASN A 176 -15.98 -19.92 -27.79
N ASN A 177 -17.13 -19.83 -27.12
CA ASN A 177 -17.20 -19.86 -25.67
C ASN A 177 -16.78 -21.24 -25.11
N LYS A 178 -16.91 -22.31 -25.85
CA LYS A 178 -16.44 -23.65 -25.45
C LYS A 178 -14.92 -23.69 -25.23
N LYS A 179 -14.17 -22.81 -25.88
CA LYS A 179 -12.73 -22.63 -25.66
C LYS A 179 -12.43 -22.38 -24.16
N GLN A 180 -13.30 -21.70 -23.43
CA GLN A 180 -13.10 -21.40 -22.02
C GLN A 180 -13.10 -22.65 -21.14
N ALA A 181 -13.77 -23.72 -21.56
CA ALA A 181 -13.81 -25.00 -20.88
C ALA A 181 -12.65 -25.95 -21.26
N LEU A 182 -11.79 -25.59 -22.21
CA LEU A 182 -10.54 -26.31 -22.47
C LEU A 182 -9.55 -25.99 -21.35
N CYS A 183 -9.13 -26.99 -20.59
CA CYS A 183 -8.19 -26.85 -19.47
C CYS A 183 -6.91 -27.66 -19.73
N PRO A 184 -5.72 -27.22 -19.25
CA PRO A 184 -4.51 -28.03 -19.31
C PRO A 184 -4.69 -29.33 -18.54
N GLU A 185 -4.22 -30.43 -19.11
CA GLU A 185 -4.34 -31.75 -18.49
C GLU A 185 -3.73 -31.78 -17.09
N GLY A 186 -4.49 -32.27 -16.11
CA GLY A 186 -4.09 -32.33 -14.70
C GLY A 186 -4.05 -30.99 -13.98
N ALA A 187 -4.54 -29.90 -14.58
CA ALA A 187 -4.69 -28.64 -13.88
C ALA A 187 -5.81 -28.72 -12.83
N MET A 188 -5.62 -28.02 -11.71
CA MET A 188 -6.70 -27.78 -10.76
C MET A 188 -7.56 -26.65 -11.30
N VAL A 189 -8.82 -26.95 -11.60
CA VAL A 189 -9.81 -25.97 -12.07
C VAL A 189 -10.39 -25.22 -10.89
N LEU A 190 -10.48 -23.90 -10.99
CA LEU A 190 -11.01 -23.00 -9.98
C LEU A 190 -12.31 -22.39 -10.50
N ASP A 191 -13.42 -22.64 -9.83
CA ASP A 191 -14.73 -22.19 -10.22
C ASP A 191 -14.88 -20.67 -10.15
N ASN A 192 -15.28 -20.06 -11.24
CA ASN A 192 -15.56 -18.62 -11.32
C ASN A 192 -17.07 -18.37 -11.26
N ASP A 193 -17.57 -17.91 -10.13
CA ASP A 193 -19.00 -17.63 -9.93
C ASP A 193 -19.45 -16.29 -10.55
N ASN A 194 -18.50 -15.43 -10.92
CA ASN A 194 -18.79 -14.08 -11.42
C ASN A 194 -18.56 -13.92 -12.93
N GLY A 195 -18.04 -14.94 -13.60
CA GLY A 195 -17.71 -14.95 -15.03
C GLY A 195 -17.80 -16.33 -15.66
N THR A 196 -17.32 -16.44 -16.91
CA THR A 196 -17.35 -17.69 -17.69
C THR A 196 -15.99 -18.41 -17.71
N ALA A 197 -14.89 -17.69 -17.60
CA ALA A 197 -13.54 -18.27 -17.64
C ALA A 197 -13.16 -18.81 -16.25
N PRO A 198 -12.91 -20.11 -16.08
CA PRO A 198 -12.38 -20.63 -14.83
C PRO A 198 -10.95 -20.14 -14.57
N GLY A 199 -10.55 -20.05 -13.31
CA GLY A 199 -9.14 -19.98 -12.96
C GLY A 199 -8.49 -21.36 -13.03
N LEU A 200 -7.17 -21.41 -13.11
CA LEU A 200 -6.42 -22.66 -13.25
C LEU A 200 -5.15 -22.62 -12.40
N ILE A 201 -4.80 -23.76 -11.78
CA ILE A 201 -3.50 -23.96 -11.16
C ILE A 201 -2.83 -25.13 -11.84
N LEU A 202 -1.63 -24.90 -12.38
CA LEU A 202 -0.78 -25.89 -12.99
C LEU A 202 0.46 -26.11 -12.12
N GLU A 203 0.82 -27.37 -11.91
CA GLU A 203 2.04 -27.74 -11.21
C GLU A 203 2.89 -28.64 -12.09
N GLU A 204 4.18 -28.34 -12.20
CA GLU A 204 5.14 -29.18 -12.91
C GLU A 204 6.56 -28.91 -12.40
N ASN A 205 7.34 -29.95 -12.14
CA ASN A 205 8.75 -29.85 -11.71
C ASN A 205 9.01 -28.88 -10.53
N GLY A 206 8.08 -28.80 -9.59
CA GLY A 206 8.17 -27.89 -8.43
C GLY A 206 7.87 -26.43 -8.72
N LYS A 207 7.54 -26.09 -9.96
CA LYS A 207 7.05 -24.78 -10.40
C LYS A 207 5.52 -24.77 -10.45
N ARG A 208 4.94 -23.59 -10.25
CA ARG A 208 3.50 -23.42 -10.26
C ARG A 208 3.11 -22.24 -11.11
N MET A 209 2.07 -22.42 -11.92
CA MET A 209 1.40 -21.33 -12.62
C MET A 209 -0.04 -21.23 -12.15
N ILE A 210 -0.49 -20.02 -11.85
CA ILE A 210 -1.86 -19.71 -11.44
C ILE A 210 -2.42 -18.74 -12.47
N LEU A 211 -3.46 -19.15 -13.18
CA LEU A 211 -4.09 -18.36 -14.23
C LEU A 211 -5.43 -17.81 -13.68
N LEU A 212 -5.60 -16.49 -13.75
CA LEU A 212 -6.76 -15.80 -13.21
C LEU A 212 -7.43 -14.92 -14.30
N PRO A 213 -8.75 -14.72 -14.25
CA PRO A 213 -9.43 -13.81 -15.16
C PRO A 213 -8.95 -12.37 -15.00
N GLY A 214 -9.15 -11.53 -16.04
CA GLY A 214 -8.75 -10.12 -16.04
C GLY A 214 -9.64 -9.22 -15.16
N PRO A 215 -10.99 -9.33 -15.22
CA PRO A 215 -11.87 -8.43 -14.48
C PRO A 215 -11.70 -8.56 -12.95
N PRO A 216 -11.51 -7.43 -12.19
CA PRO A 216 -11.31 -7.48 -10.74
C PRO A 216 -12.46 -8.13 -9.95
N ASN A 217 -13.70 -7.97 -10.43
CA ASN A 217 -14.89 -8.57 -9.82
C ASN A 217 -14.95 -10.09 -9.93
N GLU A 218 -14.18 -10.69 -10.85
CA GLU A 218 -13.99 -12.12 -11.00
C GLU A 218 -12.74 -12.59 -10.24
N LEU A 219 -11.62 -11.90 -10.46
CA LEU A 219 -10.31 -12.24 -9.92
C LEU A 219 -10.29 -12.22 -8.38
N HIS A 220 -10.80 -11.15 -7.75
CA HIS A 220 -10.71 -11.01 -6.29
C HIS A 220 -11.45 -12.11 -5.54
N PRO A 221 -12.73 -12.42 -5.81
CA PRO A 221 -13.43 -13.51 -5.13
C PRO A 221 -12.78 -14.88 -5.38
N LEU A 222 -12.38 -15.15 -6.61
CA LEU A 222 -11.73 -16.41 -6.97
C LEU A 222 -10.40 -16.59 -6.23
N PHE A 223 -9.59 -15.54 -6.14
CA PHE A 223 -8.35 -15.57 -5.37
C PHE A 223 -8.61 -15.81 -3.88
N GLU A 224 -9.49 -15.05 -3.25
CA GLU A 224 -9.76 -15.14 -1.81
C GLU A 224 -10.33 -16.51 -1.41
N GLN A 225 -11.23 -17.07 -2.24
CA GLN A 225 -11.93 -18.32 -1.91
C GLN A 225 -11.10 -19.57 -2.24
N GLN A 226 -10.29 -19.56 -3.30
CA GLN A 226 -9.65 -20.79 -3.80
C GLN A 226 -8.12 -20.69 -3.87
N VAL A 227 -7.54 -19.61 -4.43
CA VAL A 227 -6.07 -19.47 -4.57
C VAL A 227 -5.40 -19.24 -3.23
N LYS A 228 -5.96 -18.37 -2.41
CA LYS A 228 -5.39 -18.02 -1.10
C LYS A 228 -5.28 -19.24 -0.17
N PRO A 229 -6.32 -20.10 0.00
CA PRO A 229 -6.18 -21.34 0.79
C PRO A 229 -5.15 -22.31 0.22
N TYR A 230 -5.03 -22.37 -1.12
CA TYR A 230 -3.99 -23.19 -1.78
C TYR A 230 -2.59 -22.66 -1.44
N LEU A 231 -2.33 -21.35 -1.60
CA LEU A 231 -1.05 -20.73 -1.30
C LEU A 231 -0.68 -20.82 0.19
N GLN A 232 -1.66 -20.73 1.09
CA GLN A 232 -1.46 -20.90 2.54
C GLN A 232 -0.92 -22.28 2.92
N LYS A 233 -1.30 -23.33 2.18
CA LYS A 233 -0.76 -24.67 2.41
C LYS A 233 0.72 -24.80 2.00
N LEU A 234 1.16 -23.98 1.05
CA LEU A 234 2.54 -23.98 0.57
C LEU A 234 3.48 -23.17 1.49
N SER A 235 2.98 -22.12 2.12
CA SER A 235 3.76 -21.28 3.04
C SER A 235 3.26 -21.47 4.47
N PRO A 236 4.04 -22.17 5.33
CA PRO A 236 3.64 -22.41 6.73
C PRO A 236 3.77 -21.17 7.61
N GLU A 237 4.25 -20.05 7.07
CA GLU A 237 4.42 -18.78 7.77
C GLU A 237 3.61 -17.69 7.07
N ILE A 238 3.11 -16.76 7.86
CA ILE A 238 2.38 -15.60 7.38
C ILE A 238 3.15 -14.30 7.71
N PHE A 239 2.91 -13.25 6.95
CA PHE A 239 3.29 -11.91 7.34
C PHE A 239 2.10 -11.19 7.97
N TYR A 240 2.21 -10.97 9.27
CA TYR A 240 1.23 -10.17 10.01
C TYR A 240 1.70 -8.73 10.08
N SER A 241 0.92 -7.81 9.55
CA SER A 241 1.24 -6.38 9.52
C SER A 241 0.23 -5.54 10.29
N ARG A 242 0.72 -4.47 10.90
CA ARG A 242 -0.10 -3.40 11.51
C ARG A 242 0.54 -2.07 11.18
N THR A 243 -0.30 -1.09 10.89
CA THR A 243 0.15 0.25 10.52
C THR A 243 -0.10 1.23 11.65
N VAL A 244 0.93 1.97 12.06
CA VAL A 244 0.82 3.14 12.93
C VAL A 244 0.78 4.37 12.04
N LYS A 245 -0.35 5.09 12.04
CA LYS A 245 -0.57 6.24 11.17
C LYS A 245 -0.35 7.53 11.92
N LEU A 246 0.52 8.40 11.38
CA LEU A 246 0.96 9.65 11.99
C LEU A 246 0.47 10.84 11.17
N CYS A 247 0.14 11.93 11.85
CA CYS A 247 -0.13 13.24 11.25
C CYS A 247 0.70 14.34 11.92
N GLY A 248 0.99 15.43 11.22
CA GLY A 248 1.75 16.56 11.76
C GLY A 248 3.26 16.37 11.83
N ILE A 249 3.79 15.35 11.17
CA ILE A 249 5.22 15.08 11.07
C ILE A 249 5.59 14.67 9.64
N GLY A 250 6.77 15.08 9.17
CA GLY A 250 7.33 14.64 7.89
C GLY A 250 8.06 13.29 8.00
N GLU A 251 8.17 12.57 6.87
CA GLU A 251 8.78 11.23 6.79
C GLU A 251 10.20 11.21 7.36
N SER A 252 11.09 12.11 6.91
CA SER A 252 12.49 12.15 7.37
C SER A 252 12.60 12.32 8.88
N LYS A 253 11.75 13.19 9.47
CA LYS A 253 11.73 13.38 10.92
C LYS A 253 11.16 12.17 11.65
N ALA A 254 10.11 11.54 11.10
CA ALA A 254 9.56 10.32 11.66
C ALA A 254 10.59 9.17 11.64
N ALA A 255 11.30 8.97 10.50
CA ALA A 255 12.35 7.98 10.37
C ALA A 255 13.50 8.23 11.37
N ALA A 256 13.98 9.47 11.49
CA ALA A 256 15.03 9.82 12.44
C ALA A 256 14.65 9.52 13.90
N MET A 257 13.39 9.69 14.29
CA MET A 257 12.90 9.39 15.65
C MET A 257 12.89 7.89 16.00
N ILE A 258 12.98 7.02 14.99
CA ILE A 258 12.97 5.55 15.16
C ILE A 258 14.15 4.87 14.49
N GLN A 259 15.22 5.61 14.17
CA GLN A 259 16.38 5.07 13.47
C GLN A 259 17.01 3.91 14.25
N ASP A 260 17.13 4.03 15.57
CA ASP A 260 17.59 2.97 16.46
C ASP A 260 16.75 1.70 16.39
N MET A 261 15.42 1.83 16.22
CA MET A 261 14.54 0.69 16.05
C MET A 261 14.69 0.06 14.66
N ILE A 262 14.92 0.89 13.63
CA ILE A 262 15.15 0.42 12.26
C ILE A 262 16.48 -0.33 12.16
N ASP A 263 17.54 0.20 12.77
CA ASP A 263 18.89 -0.40 12.73
C ASP A 263 18.96 -1.73 13.52
N ALA A 264 18.22 -1.83 14.61
CA ALA A 264 18.17 -3.03 15.45
C ALA A 264 17.13 -4.07 15.03
N GLN A 265 16.31 -3.77 14.02
CA GLN A 265 15.19 -4.65 13.66
C GLN A 265 15.65 -5.96 13.02
N THR A 266 14.96 -7.03 13.38
CA THR A 266 15.07 -8.36 12.75
C THR A 266 13.69 -8.89 12.40
N ASN A 267 12.87 -9.17 13.41
CA ASN A 267 11.47 -9.57 13.31
C ASN A 267 10.73 -9.11 14.57
N PRO A 268 9.78 -8.18 14.47
CA PRO A 268 9.21 -7.56 13.27
C PRO A 268 10.07 -6.43 12.67
N THR A 269 9.78 -6.08 11.41
CA THR A 269 10.38 -4.95 10.71
C THR A 269 9.45 -3.73 10.71
N ILE A 270 10.03 -2.53 10.56
CA ILE A 270 9.32 -1.25 10.48
C ILE A 270 9.68 -0.59 9.15
N ALA A 271 8.68 -0.21 8.36
CA ALA A 271 8.85 0.51 7.12
C ALA A 271 8.03 1.80 7.12
N PRO A 272 8.66 2.98 6.98
CA PRO A 272 7.95 4.25 6.82
C PRO A 272 7.45 4.42 5.39
N TYR A 273 6.26 4.98 5.24
CA TYR A 273 5.64 5.33 3.96
C TYR A 273 5.06 6.74 4.04
N ALA A 274 5.51 7.64 3.15
CA ALA A 274 4.90 8.95 3.00
C ALA A 274 3.54 8.85 2.30
N LYS A 275 2.56 9.55 2.84
CA LYS A 275 1.26 9.81 2.24
C LYS A 275 1.01 11.33 2.23
N THR A 276 -0.02 11.78 1.52
CA THR A 276 -0.34 13.22 1.45
C THR A 276 -0.68 13.78 2.83
N GLY A 277 0.30 14.49 3.44
CA GLY A 277 0.18 15.09 4.77
C GLY A 277 0.23 14.11 5.95
N GLU A 278 0.59 12.84 5.73
CA GLU A 278 0.63 11.78 6.73
C GLU A 278 1.88 10.91 6.56
N VAL A 279 2.28 10.22 7.62
CA VAL A 279 3.32 9.17 7.60
C VAL A 279 2.75 7.89 8.17
N HIS A 280 2.87 6.81 7.43
CA HIS A 280 2.42 5.49 7.86
C HIS A 280 3.64 4.63 8.18
N LEU A 281 3.73 4.13 9.41
CA LEU A 281 4.75 3.19 9.85
C LEU A 281 4.16 1.79 9.86
N ARG A 282 4.52 0.98 8.87
CA ARG A 282 4.08 -0.41 8.77
C ARG A 282 5.02 -1.29 9.58
N VAL A 283 4.47 -1.98 10.56
CA VAL A 283 5.18 -2.97 11.38
C VAL A 283 4.76 -4.35 10.89
N THR A 284 5.72 -5.13 10.38
CA THR A 284 5.46 -6.45 9.79
C THR A 284 6.24 -7.52 10.53
N ALA A 285 5.54 -8.51 11.06
CA ALA A 285 6.12 -9.70 11.66
C ALA A 285 5.94 -10.92 10.74
N ARG A 286 7.00 -11.71 10.61
CA ARG A 286 6.93 -13.07 10.10
C ARG A 286 6.57 -13.99 11.27
N ALA A 287 5.51 -14.80 11.12
CA ALA A 287 4.95 -15.60 12.18
C ALA A 287 4.29 -16.86 11.61
N LYS A 288 4.14 -17.90 12.43
CA LYS A 288 3.45 -19.14 12.04
C LYS A 288 1.93 -18.96 11.94
N ASP A 289 1.38 -18.02 12.70
CA ASP A 289 -0.05 -17.72 12.74
C ASP A 289 -0.31 -16.24 13.15
N GLU A 290 -1.56 -15.82 13.01
CA GLU A 290 -1.98 -14.45 13.34
C GLU A 290 -1.80 -14.11 14.84
N GLN A 291 -1.92 -15.09 15.74
CA GLN A 291 -1.78 -14.87 17.17
C GLN A 291 -0.33 -14.58 17.55
N GLU A 292 0.60 -15.33 16.97
CA GLU A 292 2.03 -15.07 17.15
C GLU A 292 2.41 -13.74 16.51
N GLY A 293 1.93 -13.43 15.30
CA GLY A 293 2.13 -12.15 14.64
C GLY A 293 1.66 -10.97 15.49
N LYS A 294 0.47 -11.06 16.08
CA LYS A 294 -0.05 -10.07 17.03
C LYS A 294 0.86 -9.89 18.25
N LYS A 295 1.40 -10.99 18.81
CA LYS A 295 2.32 -10.93 19.96
C LYS A 295 3.62 -10.23 19.59
N LEU A 296 4.19 -10.51 18.43
CA LEU A 296 5.44 -9.92 17.96
C LEU A 296 5.31 -8.42 17.66
N VAL A 297 4.26 -7.96 16.99
CA VAL A 297 4.11 -6.54 16.64
C VAL A 297 3.67 -5.66 17.81
N LYS A 298 2.99 -6.20 18.82
CA LYS A 298 2.42 -5.44 19.94
C LYS A 298 3.44 -4.58 20.70
N PRO A 299 4.63 -5.08 21.10
CA PRO A 299 5.65 -4.28 21.80
C PRO A 299 6.17 -3.13 20.93
N VAL A 300 6.41 -3.38 19.63
CA VAL A 300 6.88 -2.36 18.70
C VAL A 300 5.84 -1.25 18.52
N ILE A 301 4.57 -1.61 18.32
CA ILE A 301 3.48 -0.62 18.24
C ILE A 301 3.36 0.20 19.54
N ARG A 302 3.57 -0.41 20.69
CA ARG A 302 3.55 0.30 21.99
C ARG A 302 4.67 1.33 22.06
N GLU A 303 5.88 0.95 21.66
CA GLU A 303 7.03 1.85 21.64
C GLU A 303 6.83 3.00 20.63
N LEU A 304 6.33 2.72 19.44
CA LEU A 304 5.99 3.75 18.45
C LEU A 304 4.95 4.74 19.00
N LYS A 305 3.90 4.25 19.67
CA LYS A 305 2.91 5.11 20.32
C LYS A 305 3.53 5.99 21.40
N LYS A 306 4.47 5.46 22.17
CA LYS A 306 5.18 6.23 23.21
C LYS A 306 6.03 7.35 22.60
N ARG A 307 6.78 7.07 21.53
CA ARG A 307 7.67 8.04 20.86
C ARG A 307 6.91 9.14 20.13
N PHE A 308 5.83 8.79 19.46
CA PHE A 308 5.07 9.74 18.64
C PHE A 308 3.88 10.39 19.38
N GLY A 309 3.45 9.84 20.48
CA GLY A 309 2.40 10.42 21.32
C GLY A 309 1.15 10.80 20.54
N GLU A 310 0.74 12.06 20.64
CA GLU A 310 -0.45 12.59 19.96
C GLU A 310 -0.35 12.65 18.44
N MET A 311 0.84 12.57 17.85
CA MET A 311 0.98 12.47 16.40
C MET A 311 0.37 11.16 15.86
N VAL A 312 0.26 10.10 16.67
CA VAL A 312 -0.45 8.88 16.30
C VAL A 312 -1.96 9.14 16.31
N TYR A 313 -2.58 9.12 15.14
CA TYR A 313 -4.03 9.28 15.07
C TYR A 313 -4.81 7.95 15.05
N THR A 314 -4.19 6.87 14.54
CA THR A 314 -4.78 5.52 14.57
C THR A 314 -3.76 4.41 14.37
N THR A 315 -4.14 3.19 14.77
CA THR A 315 -3.47 1.93 14.41
C THR A 315 -4.43 0.95 13.70
N LYS A 316 -5.61 1.41 13.28
CA LYS A 316 -6.56 0.65 12.47
C LYS A 316 -6.32 0.94 10.99
N GLU A 317 -6.20 -0.12 10.19
CA GLU A 317 -5.81 -0.04 8.78
C GLU A 317 -6.79 0.82 7.97
N GLU A 318 -8.09 0.56 8.11
CA GLU A 318 -9.13 1.25 7.35
C GLU A 318 -9.38 2.70 7.81
N ARG A 319 -8.91 3.09 9.02
CA ARG A 319 -9.27 4.40 9.56
C ARG A 319 -8.47 5.50 8.91
N THR A 320 -9.17 6.51 8.37
CA THR A 320 -8.59 7.73 7.80
C THR A 320 -8.41 8.83 8.83
N LEU A 321 -7.71 9.91 8.47
CA LEU A 321 -7.50 11.06 9.37
C LEU A 321 -8.80 11.80 9.66
N GLU A 322 -9.67 11.99 8.67
CA GLU A 322 -11.00 12.59 8.83
C GLU A 322 -11.91 11.75 9.74
N GLU A 323 -11.87 10.42 9.63
CA GLU A 323 -12.60 9.55 10.56
C GLU A 323 -12.09 9.68 12.01
N ALA A 324 -10.78 9.84 12.17
CA ALA A 324 -10.20 10.05 13.49
C ALA A 324 -10.66 11.39 14.10
N VAL A 325 -10.73 12.46 13.28
CA VAL A 325 -11.24 13.78 13.70
C VAL A 325 -12.72 13.71 14.03
N VAL A 326 -13.56 13.13 13.16
CA VAL A 326 -15.00 12.98 13.39
C VAL A 326 -15.26 12.16 14.67
N LYS A 327 -14.51 11.08 14.89
CA LYS A 327 -14.63 10.29 16.11
C LYS A 327 -14.22 11.08 17.37
N LEU A 328 -13.19 11.92 17.26
CA LEU A 328 -12.75 12.78 18.37
C LEU A 328 -13.81 13.81 18.71
N LEU A 329 -14.44 14.43 17.73
CA LEU A 329 -15.56 15.35 17.89
C LEU A 329 -16.75 14.67 18.57
N LYS A 330 -17.18 13.51 18.07
CA LYS A 330 -18.28 12.73 18.68
C LYS A 330 -17.99 12.37 20.14
N LYS A 331 -16.76 11.93 20.44
CA LYS A 331 -16.37 11.59 21.83
C LYS A 331 -16.51 12.79 22.77
N ASN A 332 -16.19 13.99 22.29
CA ASN A 332 -16.23 15.22 23.09
C ASN A 332 -17.56 15.99 22.95
N LYS A 333 -18.55 15.44 22.23
CA LYS A 333 -19.85 16.08 21.95
C LYS A 333 -19.70 17.46 21.33
N MET A 334 -18.74 17.61 20.41
CA MET A 334 -18.42 18.87 19.72
C MET A 334 -18.89 18.82 18.27
N SER A 335 -19.43 19.94 17.82
CA SER A 335 -19.73 20.22 16.41
C SER A 335 -18.57 20.93 15.72
N ILE A 336 -18.45 20.79 14.39
CA ILE A 336 -17.43 21.43 13.56
C ILE A 336 -18.04 22.13 12.36
N THR A 337 -17.44 23.26 11.99
CA THR A 337 -17.67 23.96 10.72
C THR A 337 -16.35 24.23 10.00
N CYS A 338 -16.40 24.54 8.72
CA CYS A 338 -15.23 24.94 7.94
C CYS A 338 -15.49 26.19 7.10
N ALA A 339 -14.43 26.98 6.87
CA ALA A 339 -14.41 28.17 6.02
C ALA A 339 -13.29 28.03 4.99
N GLU A 340 -13.65 27.69 3.76
CA GLU A 340 -12.71 27.34 2.70
C GLU A 340 -12.57 28.43 1.65
N SER A 341 -11.34 28.70 1.23
CA SER A 341 -11.02 29.53 0.08
C SER A 341 -10.38 28.70 -1.03
N CYS A 342 -9.06 28.53 -1.05
CA CYS A 342 -8.35 27.82 -2.11
C CYS A 342 -8.69 26.33 -2.20
N THR A 343 -9.17 25.70 -1.15
CA THR A 343 -9.59 24.29 -1.12
C THR A 343 -11.00 24.07 -1.69
N GLY A 344 -11.87 25.10 -1.68
CA GLY A 344 -13.12 25.11 -2.44
C GLY A 344 -14.12 24.01 -2.12
N GLY A 345 -14.22 23.61 -0.84
CA GLY A 345 -15.13 22.55 -0.38
C GLY A 345 -14.48 21.17 -0.18
N LEU A 346 -13.19 21.01 -0.47
CA LEU A 346 -12.50 19.72 -0.30
C LEU A 346 -12.44 19.25 1.16
N LEU A 347 -12.27 20.18 2.11
CA LEU A 347 -12.27 19.83 3.53
C LEU A 347 -13.66 19.36 3.97
N ALA A 348 -14.70 20.12 3.60
CA ALA A 348 -16.09 19.72 3.84
C ALA A 348 -16.37 18.34 3.19
N GLY A 349 -15.94 18.15 1.94
CA GLY A 349 -16.07 16.88 1.23
C GLY A 349 -15.42 15.72 1.99
N ARG A 350 -14.19 15.86 2.47
CA ARG A 350 -13.53 14.82 3.28
C ARG A 350 -14.27 14.50 4.58
N ILE A 351 -14.80 15.50 5.26
CA ILE A 351 -15.56 15.30 6.49
C ILE A 351 -16.87 14.54 6.20
N VAL A 352 -17.63 14.92 5.17
CA VAL A 352 -18.92 14.28 4.86
C VAL A 352 -18.79 12.89 4.26
N ASN A 353 -17.61 12.51 3.75
CA ASN A 353 -17.33 11.12 3.36
C ASN A 353 -17.34 10.15 4.54
N VAL A 354 -17.23 10.66 5.78
CA VAL A 354 -17.32 9.82 6.97
C VAL A 354 -18.78 9.51 7.30
N ALA A 355 -19.14 8.24 7.35
CA ALA A 355 -20.49 7.81 7.70
C ALA A 355 -20.95 8.40 9.05
N GLY A 356 -22.10 9.04 9.06
CA GLY A 356 -22.67 9.70 10.23
C GLY A 356 -21.95 11.02 10.63
N ALA A 357 -21.26 11.67 9.70
CA ALA A 357 -20.65 12.98 9.91
C ALA A 357 -21.68 14.07 10.21
N SER A 358 -22.95 13.93 9.78
CA SER A 358 -24.06 14.85 10.05
C SER A 358 -24.29 15.14 11.54
N SER A 359 -23.87 14.22 12.41
CA SER A 359 -23.97 14.42 13.86
C SER A 359 -22.96 15.44 14.41
N VAL A 360 -21.93 15.82 13.65
CA VAL A 360 -20.90 16.78 14.06
C VAL A 360 -20.70 17.92 13.06
N PHE A 361 -21.08 17.76 11.78
CA PHE A 361 -20.90 18.73 10.72
C PHE A 361 -22.23 19.05 10.07
N GLN A 362 -22.70 20.28 10.21
CA GLN A 362 -24.00 20.73 9.72
C GLN A 362 -23.86 21.82 8.63
N THR A 363 -22.87 22.66 8.71
CA THR A 363 -22.67 23.77 7.80
C THR A 363 -21.19 23.96 7.48
N GLY A 364 -20.88 24.26 6.22
CA GLY A 364 -19.56 24.68 5.74
C GLY A 364 -19.68 25.87 4.81
N TYR A 365 -18.65 26.72 4.77
CA TYR A 365 -18.62 27.96 4.00
C TYR A 365 -17.52 27.89 2.94
N VAL A 366 -17.87 27.98 1.67
CA VAL A 366 -16.93 28.21 0.58
C VAL A 366 -16.91 29.71 0.29
N THR A 367 -15.89 30.40 0.81
CA THR A 367 -15.75 31.86 0.73
C THR A 367 -14.58 32.23 -0.18
N TYR A 368 -14.71 31.92 -1.48
CA TYR A 368 -13.62 32.12 -2.44
C TYR A 368 -13.29 33.61 -2.67
N ALA A 369 -14.32 34.43 -2.86
CA ALA A 369 -14.16 35.87 -3.04
C ALA A 369 -13.99 36.63 -1.70
N ASN A 370 -13.31 37.77 -1.71
CA ASN A 370 -13.17 38.63 -0.54
C ASN A 370 -14.53 39.16 -0.04
N GLN A 371 -15.46 39.41 -0.95
CA GLN A 371 -16.81 39.81 -0.59
C GLN A 371 -17.55 38.71 0.19
N ALA A 372 -17.39 37.45 -0.20
CA ALA A 372 -17.96 36.31 0.51
C ALA A 372 -17.37 36.16 1.92
N LYS A 373 -16.04 36.31 2.07
CA LYS A 373 -15.36 36.34 3.39
C LYS A 373 -15.96 37.39 4.33
N ARG A 374 -16.23 38.59 3.79
CA ARG A 374 -16.82 39.68 4.57
C ARG A 374 -18.28 39.41 4.92
N ARG A 375 -19.08 39.05 3.94
CA ARG A 375 -20.54 38.88 4.09
C ARG A 375 -20.93 37.70 4.97
N LEU A 376 -20.26 36.58 4.78
CA LEU A 376 -20.65 35.33 5.44
C LEU A 376 -19.91 35.11 6.76
N LEU A 377 -18.67 35.57 6.86
CA LEU A 377 -17.80 35.30 8.01
C LEU A 377 -17.41 36.56 8.80
N GLY A 378 -17.89 37.74 8.40
CA GLY A 378 -17.57 38.97 9.10
C GLY A 378 -16.11 39.45 9.02
N VAL A 379 -15.31 38.89 8.06
CA VAL A 379 -13.91 39.33 7.87
C VAL A 379 -13.86 40.82 7.58
N LYS A 380 -13.05 41.57 8.33
CA LYS A 380 -13.00 43.02 8.27
C LYS A 380 -12.41 43.51 6.95
N LYS A 381 -12.99 44.59 6.39
CA LYS A 381 -12.46 45.26 5.17
C LYS A 381 -11.04 45.76 5.38
N SER A 382 -10.72 46.29 6.57
CA SER A 382 -9.38 46.76 6.97
C SER A 382 -8.38 45.61 6.91
N THR A 383 -8.69 44.43 7.48
CA THR A 383 -7.83 43.24 7.47
C THR A 383 -7.50 42.80 6.04
N LEU A 384 -8.52 42.72 5.16
CA LEU A 384 -8.31 42.36 3.77
C LEU A 384 -7.49 43.40 2.99
N ARG A 385 -7.62 44.67 3.30
CA ARG A 385 -6.86 45.77 2.66
C ARG A 385 -5.40 45.78 3.11
N GLU A 386 -5.14 45.57 4.39
CA GLU A 386 -3.83 45.68 5.01
C GLU A 386 -3.00 44.39 4.82
N PHE A 387 -3.59 43.25 5.12
CA PHE A 387 -2.89 41.96 5.13
C PHE A 387 -3.21 41.08 3.93
N GLY A 388 -4.26 41.38 3.17
CA GLY A 388 -4.76 40.62 2.05
C GLY A 388 -5.52 39.36 2.47
N ALA A 389 -6.12 38.68 1.49
CA ALA A 389 -6.90 37.45 1.72
C ALA A 389 -6.06 36.28 2.25
N VAL A 390 -4.77 36.22 1.88
CA VAL A 390 -3.83 35.15 2.28
C VAL A 390 -2.92 35.71 3.37
N SER A 391 -3.36 35.55 4.61
CA SER A 391 -2.65 36.05 5.81
C SER A 391 -3.16 35.35 7.07
N THR A 392 -2.33 35.40 8.13
CA THR A 392 -2.68 34.87 9.47
C THR A 392 -3.93 35.57 10.01
N GLN A 393 -4.04 36.88 9.84
CA GLN A 393 -5.16 37.69 10.32
C GLN A 393 -6.47 37.27 9.65
N THR A 394 -6.46 37.13 8.31
CA THR A 394 -7.63 36.69 7.56
C THR A 394 -8.02 35.29 7.92
N ALA A 395 -7.06 34.36 8.09
CA ALA A 395 -7.35 32.96 8.50
C ALA A 395 -8.01 32.93 9.89
N LYS A 396 -7.51 33.70 10.85
CA LYS A 396 -8.11 33.80 12.19
C LYS A 396 -9.54 34.37 12.13
N GLU A 397 -9.76 35.45 11.40
CA GLU A 397 -11.09 36.05 11.28
C GLU A 397 -12.08 35.14 10.54
N MET A 398 -11.61 34.39 9.52
CA MET A 398 -12.42 33.36 8.85
C MET A 398 -12.83 32.26 9.82
N ALA A 399 -11.91 31.72 10.66
CA ALA A 399 -12.22 30.69 11.62
C ALA A 399 -13.19 31.15 12.71
N SER A 400 -12.91 32.29 13.35
CA SER A 400 -13.78 32.84 14.38
C SER A 400 -15.16 33.26 13.86
N GLY A 401 -15.19 33.81 12.64
CA GLY A 401 -16.44 34.18 11.96
C GLY A 401 -17.29 32.96 11.60
N ALA A 402 -16.67 31.90 11.08
CA ALA A 402 -17.37 30.63 10.79
C ALA A 402 -17.91 29.97 12.08
N LEU A 403 -17.13 29.97 13.14
CA LEU A 403 -17.55 29.47 14.46
C LEU A 403 -18.84 30.15 14.92
N ALA A 404 -18.86 31.47 14.86
CA ALA A 404 -20.02 32.28 15.27
C ALA A 404 -21.22 32.09 14.34
N ALA A 405 -21.00 32.10 13.02
CA ALA A 405 -22.06 31.96 12.02
C ALA A 405 -22.74 30.60 12.04
N ALA A 406 -21.99 29.53 12.25
CA ALA A 406 -22.50 28.17 12.34
C ALA A 406 -22.95 27.78 13.76
N LYS A 407 -22.67 28.59 14.78
CA LYS A 407 -22.84 28.24 16.22
C LYS A 407 -22.21 26.88 16.55
N ALA A 408 -21.02 26.62 15.97
CA ALA A 408 -20.30 25.39 16.18
C ALA A 408 -19.28 25.50 17.33
N ASP A 409 -18.83 24.36 17.87
CA ASP A 409 -17.80 24.32 18.91
C ASP A 409 -16.39 24.45 18.35
N VAL A 410 -16.21 23.98 17.11
CA VAL A 410 -14.94 24.00 16.39
C VAL A 410 -15.13 24.60 15.00
N ALA A 411 -14.23 25.47 14.60
CA ALA A 411 -14.19 25.99 13.23
C ALA A 411 -12.77 25.91 12.67
N VAL A 412 -12.64 25.52 11.42
CA VAL A 412 -11.36 25.48 10.71
C VAL A 412 -11.45 26.29 9.43
N SER A 413 -10.47 27.15 9.20
CA SER A 413 -10.41 27.98 7.99
C SER A 413 -9.17 27.68 7.16
N ILE A 414 -9.28 27.81 5.83
CA ILE A 414 -8.17 27.64 4.89
C ILE A 414 -8.18 28.79 3.89
N THR A 415 -7.07 29.53 3.82
CA THR A 415 -6.85 30.55 2.80
C THR A 415 -5.43 30.47 2.27
N GLY A 416 -5.22 30.53 0.94
CA GLY A 416 -3.89 30.33 0.36
C GLY A 416 -3.85 30.50 -1.15
N ILE A 417 -2.65 30.31 -1.71
CA ILE A 417 -2.34 30.42 -3.13
C ILE A 417 -2.01 29.01 -3.64
N ALA A 418 -2.95 28.36 -4.31
CA ALA A 418 -2.78 27.01 -4.81
C ALA A 418 -2.10 26.92 -6.20
N GLY A 419 -1.92 28.07 -6.87
CA GLY A 419 -1.29 28.10 -8.21
C GLY A 419 -2.21 27.67 -9.37
N PRO A 420 -1.67 27.59 -10.62
CA PRO A 420 -0.29 27.92 -10.95
C PRO A 420 0.04 29.40 -10.83
N ASP A 421 -0.97 30.29 -10.99
CA ASP A 421 -0.85 31.73 -10.93
C ASP A 421 -1.16 32.32 -9.54
N GLY A 422 -1.03 33.65 -9.40
CA GLY A 422 -1.38 34.41 -8.19
C GLY A 422 -0.28 34.46 -7.14
N GLY A 423 0.87 33.84 -7.39
CA GLY A 423 2.06 33.96 -6.52
C GLY A 423 2.84 35.25 -6.71
N THR A 424 3.45 35.75 -5.63
CA THR A 424 4.41 36.87 -5.63
C THR A 424 5.65 36.45 -4.84
N ALA A 425 6.74 37.24 -4.93
CA ALA A 425 7.95 36.96 -4.14
C ALA A 425 7.67 36.90 -2.62
N ARG A 426 6.74 37.74 -2.13
CA ARG A 426 6.34 37.76 -0.71
C ARG A 426 5.31 36.71 -0.36
N LYS A 427 4.45 36.31 -1.30
CA LYS A 427 3.40 35.30 -1.13
C LYS A 427 3.46 34.32 -2.28
N PRO A 428 4.37 33.35 -2.23
CA PRO A 428 4.58 32.40 -3.34
C PRO A 428 3.41 31.42 -3.47
N VAL A 429 3.32 30.76 -4.60
CA VAL A 429 2.44 29.59 -4.79
C VAL A 429 2.80 28.53 -3.74
N GLY A 430 1.80 27.93 -3.13
CA GLY A 430 1.94 26.97 -2.04
C GLY A 430 1.85 27.59 -0.63
N LEU A 431 1.84 28.91 -0.51
CA LEU A 431 1.61 29.58 0.77
C LEU A 431 0.13 29.45 1.16
N VAL A 432 -0.12 28.83 2.32
CA VAL A 432 -1.45 28.60 2.88
C VAL A 432 -1.46 28.94 4.36
N TYR A 433 -2.48 29.66 4.81
CA TYR A 433 -2.77 29.88 6.21
C TYR A 433 -4.00 29.08 6.62
N ILE A 434 -3.88 28.36 7.72
CA ILE A 434 -4.96 27.53 8.28
C ILE A 434 -5.26 28.07 9.67
N GLY A 435 -6.49 28.50 9.88
CA GLY A 435 -7.01 28.93 11.18
C GLY A 435 -7.81 27.82 11.84
N CYS A 436 -7.71 27.69 13.15
CA CYS A 436 -8.56 26.80 13.95
C CYS A 436 -9.07 27.55 15.17
N SER A 437 -10.36 27.49 15.39
CA SER A 437 -11.04 28.04 16.57
C SER A 437 -11.74 26.92 17.32
N VAL A 438 -11.43 26.76 18.61
CA VAL A 438 -12.08 25.79 19.50
C VAL A 438 -12.63 26.55 20.69
N GLN A 439 -13.95 26.56 20.85
CA GLN A 439 -14.65 27.22 21.94
C GLN A 439 -14.21 28.69 22.12
N GLY A 440 -14.01 29.40 21.00
CA GLY A 440 -13.62 30.82 20.98
C GLY A 440 -12.12 31.09 21.02
N HIS A 441 -11.28 30.12 21.37
CA HIS A 441 -9.82 30.26 21.27
C HIS A 441 -9.37 30.01 19.83
N THR A 442 -8.82 31.05 19.18
CA THR A 442 -8.48 31.01 17.76
C THR A 442 -6.99 31.15 17.52
N ILE A 443 -6.41 30.19 16.83
CA ILE A 443 -5.03 30.23 16.33
C ILE A 443 -4.99 30.18 14.81
N ALA A 444 -3.88 30.56 14.21
CA ALA A 444 -3.62 30.30 12.79
C ALA A 444 -2.15 29.97 12.57
N GLN A 445 -1.89 29.10 11.60
CA GLN A 445 -0.55 28.66 11.22
C GLN A 445 -0.29 28.88 9.73
N GLU A 446 0.95 29.23 9.42
CA GLU A 446 1.47 29.31 8.05
C GLU A 446 1.98 27.94 7.62
N TYR A 447 1.68 27.57 6.37
CA TYR A 447 2.20 26.40 5.69
C TYR A 447 2.74 26.76 4.33
N ARG A 448 3.76 26.04 3.88
CA ARG A 448 4.34 26.18 2.54
C ARG A 448 4.37 24.80 1.89
N PHE A 449 3.49 24.59 0.94
CA PHE A 449 3.39 23.32 0.21
C PHE A 449 4.04 23.46 -1.17
N SER A 450 4.60 22.36 -1.67
CA SER A 450 5.15 22.24 -3.03
C SER A 450 4.29 21.29 -3.89
N GLY A 451 4.35 21.48 -5.20
CA GLY A 451 3.65 20.66 -6.18
C GLY A 451 2.65 21.44 -7.02
N ASN A 452 1.82 20.71 -7.76
CA ASN A 452 0.74 21.28 -8.56
C ASN A 452 -0.43 21.75 -7.67
N ARG A 453 -1.39 22.41 -8.29
CA ARG A 453 -2.58 22.96 -7.63
C ARG A 453 -3.37 21.92 -6.80
N GLU A 454 -3.54 20.73 -7.34
CA GLU A 454 -4.25 19.63 -6.68
C GLU A 454 -3.51 19.20 -5.41
N LYS A 455 -2.23 18.90 -5.52
CA LYS A 455 -1.38 18.47 -4.40
C LYS A 455 -1.30 19.54 -3.29
N ILE A 456 -1.24 20.83 -3.64
CA ILE A 456 -1.24 21.93 -2.64
C ILE A 456 -2.58 21.96 -1.89
N ARG A 457 -3.71 21.81 -2.58
CA ARG A 457 -5.04 21.79 -1.97
C ARG A 457 -5.23 20.57 -1.06
N ASP A 458 -4.80 19.38 -1.48
CA ASP A 458 -4.90 18.15 -0.69
C ASP A 458 -4.03 18.20 0.56
N ASN A 459 -2.80 18.70 0.43
CA ASN A 459 -1.92 18.93 1.59
C ASN A 459 -2.52 19.95 2.56
N ALA A 460 -3.15 21.01 2.06
CA ALA A 460 -3.80 22.01 2.89
C ALA A 460 -4.98 21.41 3.69
N VAL A 461 -5.76 20.52 3.08
CA VAL A 461 -6.85 19.81 3.75
C VAL A 461 -6.32 18.85 4.83
N SER A 462 -5.28 18.07 4.53
CA SER A 462 -4.67 17.16 5.51
C SER A 462 -4.04 17.93 6.68
N ALA A 463 -3.38 19.05 6.41
CA ALA A 463 -2.85 19.93 7.44
C ALA A 463 -3.96 20.58 8.29
N ALA A 464 -5.10 20.93 7.68
CA ALA A 464 -6.25 21.49 8.39
C ALA A 464 -6.87 20.45 9.35
N LEU A 465 -7.04 19.20 8.93
CA LEU A 465 -7.50 18.10 9.78
C LEU A 465 -6.52 17.84 10.92
N THR A 466 -5.21 17.86 10.63
CA THR A 466 -4.15 17.68 11.64
C THR A 466 -4.18 18.80 12.69
N LEU A 467 -4.27 20.07 12.25
CA LEU A 467 -4.36 21.22 13.15
C LEU A 467 -5.63 21.15 14.00
N THR A 468 -6.76 20.83 13.39
CA THR A 468 -8.06 20.68 14.07
C THR A 468 -7.97 19.63 15.17
N ARG A 469 -7.41 18.44 14.83
CA ARG A 469 -7.23 17.37 15.81
C ARG A 469 -6.37 17.80 16.98
N ARG A 470 -5.26 18.48 16.74
CA ARG A 470 -4.37 18.99 17.79
C ARG A 470 -5.08 20.00 18.67
N CYS A 471 -5.77 20.99 18.10
CA CYS A 471 -6.49 22.01 18.88
C CYS A 471 -7.58 21.41 19.77
N ILE A 472 -8.29 20.37 19.31
CA ILE A 472 -9.29 19.67 20.11
C ILE A 472 -8.61 18.94 21.29
N LEU A 473 -7.50 18.23 21.07
CA LEU A 473 -6.77 17.52 22.10
C LEU A 473 -6.22 18.49 23.16
N GLU A 474 -5.55 19.57 22.75
CA GLU A 474 -5.03 20.61 23.65
C GLU A 474 -6.14 21.30 24.48
N ASN A 475 -7.33 21.46 23.90
CA ASN A 475 -8.46 22.05 24.62
C ASN A 475 -9.06 21.05 25.63
N CYS A 476 -9.08 19.75 25.32
CA CYS A 476 -9.58 18.72 26.25
C CYS A 476 -8.62 18.49 27.42
N SER A 477 -7.29 18.53 27.19
CA SER A 477 -6.27 18.36 28.25
C SER A 477 -6.24 19.53 29.26
N LYS A 478 -6.79 20.70 28.88
CA LYS A 478 -6.91 21.85 29.82
C LYS A 478 -8.13 21.77 30.74
N LYS A 479 -9.04 20.81 30.52
CA LYS A 479 -10.26 20.62 31.30
C LYS A 479 -10.13 19.50 32.33
N GLU A 480 -9.07 18.68 32.21
CA GLU A 480 -8.63 17.71 33.22
C GLU A 480 -7.62 18.37 34.18
#